data_e177a8663e78fedaf3d25a3768d1dd73
#
_entry.id   e177a8663e78fedaf3d25a3768d1dd73
#
_cell.length_a   1.000
_cell.length_b   1.000
_cell.length_c   1.000
_cell.angle_alpha   90.00
_cell.angle_beta   90.00
_cell.angle_gamma   90.00
#
_symmetry.space_group_name_H-M   'P 1'
#
loop_
_entity.id
_entity.type
_entity.pdbx_description
1 polymer ?
#
loop_
_entity_poly.entity_id
_entity_poly.type
_entity_poly.pdbx_seq_one_letter_code
_entity_poly.pdbx_strand_id
1 'polypeptide(L)'
;KYAYEFSGGQRQRIGIARALSVNPEFLLCDEPISALDVSIQAQVVNVLEDLQQELGLTYLFVAHDLSMVRHISDRIGVMYLGKIVESGDSDEVYDNPCHPYTRALLASIPIADPKRALSLEHCGIEGDLPSPLHVPSGCRFHTRCPYATEQCRQQEPELEERTPGHMVACWKK
;
A
#
# COMPACT_ATOMS: atom_id res chain seq x y z
N LYS A 1 -10.87 -6.37 33.40
CA LYS A 1 -9.51 -6.42 32.85
C LYS A 1 -9.14 -5.04 32.29
N TYR A 2 -7.93 -4.61 32.49
CA TYR A 2 -7.40 -3.38 31.93
C TYR A 2 -6.82 -3.64 30.53
N ALA A 3 -6.67 -2.59 29.69
CA ALA A 3 -6.19 -2.73 28.31
C ALA A 3 -4.80 -3.41 28.19
N TYR A 4 -3.92 -3.23 29.16
CA TYR A 4 -2.59 -3.83 29.20
C TYR A 4 -2.59 -5.34 29.52
N GLU A 5 -3.70 -5.89 30.01
CA GLU A 5 -3.85 -7.34 30.30
C GLU A 5 -4.23 -8.15 29.06
N PHE A 6 -4.49 -7.48 27.93
CA PHE A 6 -4.83 -8.13 26.67
C PHE A 6 -3.63 -8.20 25.73
N SER A 7 -3.52 -9.29 24.97
CA SER A 7 -2.54 -9.40 23.89
C SER A 7 -2.79 -8.37 22.77
N GLY A 8 -1.80 -8.11 21.93
CA GLY A 8 -1.95 -7.22 20.77
C GLY A 8 -3.15 -7.57 19.90
N GLY A 9 -3.28 -8.82 19.50
CA GLY A 9 -4.41 -9.30 18.71
C GLY A 9 -5.77 -9.21 19.41
N GLN A 10 -5.81 -9.41 20.74
CA GLN A 10 -7.04 -9.19 21.50
C GLN A 10 -7.44 -7.72 21.52
N ARG A 11 -6.49 -6.81 21.74
CA ARG A 11 -6.75 -5.35 21.68
C ARG A 11 -7.26 -4.94 20.31
N GLN A 12 -6.69 -5.50 19.24
CA GLN A 12 -7.14 -5.21 17.88
C GLN A 12 -8.58 -5.68 17.63
N ARG A 13 -8.94 -6.89 18.04
CA ARG A 13 -10.32 -7.38 17.94
C ARG A 13 -11.31 -6.55 18.74
N ILE A 14 -10.92 -6.06 19.92
CA ILE A 14 -11.73 -5.12 20.72
C ILE A 14 -11.91 -3.80 19.96
N GLY A 15 -10.87 -3.29 19.30
CA GLY A 15 -10.93 -2.09 18.45
C GLY A 15 -11.91 -2.27 17.28
N ILE A 16 -11.85 -3.41 16.60
CA ILE A 16 -12.78 -3.76 15.52
C ILE A 16 -14.22 -3.82 16.05
N ALA A 17 -14.45 -4.55 17.12
CA ALA A 17 -15.79 -4.66 17.75
C ALA A 17 -16.35 -3.30 18.16
N ARG A 18 -15.50 -2.40 18.68
CA ARG A 18 -15.89 -1.04 19.00
C ARG A 18 -16.29 -0.24 17.74
N ALA A 19 -15.52 -0.34 16.66
CA ALA A 19 -15.84 0.34 15.41
C ALA A 19 -17.16 -0.16 14.81
N LEU A 20 -17.46 -1.46 14.93
CA LEU A 20 -18.70 -2.08 14.44
C LEU A 20 -19.92 -1.75 15.28
N SER A 21 -19.76 -1.30 16.52
CA SER A 21 -20.89 -1.05 17.47
C SER A 21 -21.88 0.01 17.00
N VAL A 22 -21.51 0.83 16.02
CA VAL A 22 -22.36 1.87 15.40
C VAL A 22 -22.98 1.43 14.08
N ASN A 23 -22.85 0.14 13.70
CA ASN A 23 -23.33 -0.43 12.44
C ASN A 23 -22.89 0.41 11.20
N PRO A 24 -21.58 0.57 10.97
CA PRO A 24 -21.09 1.37 9.84
C PRO A 24 -21.30 0.64 8.50
N GLU A 25 -21.42 1.39 7.41
CA GLU A 25 -21.32 0.87 6.04
C GLU A 25 -19.88 0.94 5.50
N PHE A 26 -19.05 1.82 6.10
CA PHE A 26 -17.67 2.08 5.72
C PHE A 26 -16.77 2.06 6.93
N LEU A 27 -15.62 1.39 6.81
CA LEU A 27 -14.62 1.29 7.87
C LEU A 27 -13.24 1.73 7.37
N LEU A 28 -12.65 2.73 8.05
CA LEU A 28 -11.25 3.12 7.84
C LEU A 28 -10.35 2.28 8.74
N CYS A 29 -9.51 1.46 8.13
CA CYS A 29 -8.52 0.63 8.81
C CYS A 29 -7.13 1.24 8.60
N ASP A 30 -6.69 2.08 9.57
CA ASP A 30 -5.38 2.73 9.52
C ASP A 30 -4.35 1.86 10.24
N GLU A 31 -3.45 1.25 9.48
CA GLU A 31 -2.42 0.30 9.93
C GLU A 31 -2.91 -0.77 10.93
N PRO A 32 -4.03 -1.47 10.68
CA PRO A 32 -4.70 -2.28 11.68
C PRO A 32 -3.90 -3.51 12.13
N ILE A 33 -2.80 -3.84 11.47
CA ILE A 33 -1.98 -5.03 11.72
C ILE A 33 -0.51 -4.73 11.99
N SER A 34 -0.05 -3.48 11.91
CA SER A 34 1.37 -3.08 11.94
C SER A 34 2.12 -3.49 13.21
N ALA A 35 1.44 -3.56 14.36
CA ALA A 35 2.03 -3.90 15.66
C ALA A 35 1.86 -5.37 16.07
N LEU A 36 1.46 -6.24 15.12
CA LEU A 36 1.16 -7.65 15.39
C LEU A 36 2.18 -8.56 14.74
N ASP A 37 2.41 -9.74 15.33
CA ASP A 37 3.18 -10.79 14.69
C ASP A 37 2.42 -11.40 13.48
N VAL A 38 3.15 -11.99 12.53
CA VAL A 38 2.62 -12.48 11.24
C VAL A 38 1.44 -13.43 11.41
N SER A 39 1.47 -14.30 12.42
CA SER A 39 0.39 -15.27 12.64
C SER A 39 -0.89 -14.61 13.14
N ILE A 40 -0.77 -13.57 13.94
CA ILE A 40 -1.90 -12.79 14.44
C ILE A 40 -2.41 -11.84 13.37
N GLN A 41 -1.52 -11.27 12.52
CA GLN A 41 -1.93 -10.46 11.36
C GLN A 41 -2.90 -11.24 10.48
N ALA A 42 -2.55 -12.47 10.07
CA ALA A 42 -3.42 -13.32 9.26
C ALA A 42 -4.80 -13.57 9.92
N GLN A 43 -4.82 -13.81 11.23
CA GLN A 43 -6.08 -14.00 11.95
C GLN A 43 -6.97 -12.73 11.97
N VAL A 44 -6.36 -11.54 12.08
CA VAL A 44 -7.13 -10.28 12.06
C VAL A 44 -7.66 -9.99 10.66
N VAL A 45 -6.87 -10.28 9.62
CA VAL A 45 -7.32 -10.11 8.23
C VAL A 45 -8.49 -11.04 7.92
N ASN A 46 -8.40 -12.33 8.27
CA ASN A 46 -9.52 -13.26 8.09
C ASN A 46 -10.80 -12.77 8.78
N VAL A 47 -10.69 -12.24 10.02
CA VAL A 47 -11.85 -11.65 10.72
C VAL A 47 -12.42 -10.45 9.96
N LEU A 48 -11.59 -9.60 9.36
CA LEU A 48 -12.06 -8.46 8.55
C LEU A 48 -12.73 -8.93 7.25
N GLU A 49 -12.22 -9.95 6.59
CA GLU A 49 -12.84 -10.55 5.40
C GLU A 49 -14.19 -11.20 5.72
N ASP A 50 -14.26 -11.97 6.79
CA ASP A 50 -15.52 -12.57 7.26
C ASP A 50 -16.57 -11.47 7.53
N LEU A 51 -16.19 -10.42 8.25
CA LEU A 51 -17.07 -9.28 8.55
C LEU A 51 -17.48 -8.50 7.30
N GLN A 52 -16.60 -8.36 6.31
CA GLN A 52 -16.92 -7.74 5.03
C GLN A 52 -18.03 -8.54 4.32
N GLN A 53 -17.87 -9.86 4.26
CA GLN A 53 -18.84 -10.74 3.60
C GLN A 53 -20.18 -10.80 4.35
N GLU A 54 -20.15 -10.90 5.68
CA GLU A 54 -21.36 -11.04 6.50
C GLU A 54 -22.17 -9.74 6.59
N LEU A 55 -21.48 -8.59 6.69
CA LEU A 55 -22.11 -7.30 6.95
C LEU A 55 -22.14 -6.37 5.72
N GLY A 56 -21.53 -6.76 4.59
CA GLY A 56 -21.46 -5.95 3.37
C GLY A 56 -20.64 -4.67 3.55
N LEU A 57 -19.59 -4.70 4.37
CA LEU A 57 -18.78 -3.52 4.70
C LEU A 57 -17.86 -3.12 3.54
N THR A 58 -17.70 -1.81 3.37
CA THR A 58 -16.65 -1.25 2.52
C THR A 58 -15.47 -0.82 3.37
N TYR A 59 -14.25 -1.21 2.98
CA TYR A 59 -13.02 -0.84 3.70
C TYR A 59 -12.16 0.15 2.92
N LEU A 60 -11.59 1.12 3.64
CA LEU A 60 -10.36 1.78 3.24
C LEU A 60 -9.22 1.27 4.12
N PHE A 61 -8.35 0.45 3.56
CA PHE A 61 -7.27 -0.21 4.28
C PHE A 61 -5.95 0.52 4.00
N VAL A 62 -5.35 1.13 5.01
CA VAL A 62 -4.04 1.79 4.91
C VAL A 62 -3.00 0.87 5.56
N ALA A 63 -1.99 0.47 4.80
CA ALA A 63 -0.93 -0.40 5.27
C ALA A 63 0.37 -0.18 4.49
N HIS A 64 1.47 -0.65 5.06
CA HIS A 64 2.78 -0.69 4.43
C HIS A 64 3.21 -2.11 4.01
N ASP A 65 2.48 -3.15 4.43
CA ASP A 65 2.71 -4.53 4.00
C ASP A 65 1.92 -4.81 2.71
N LEU A 66 2.65 -4.79 1.60
CA LEU A 66 2.09 -4.98 0.27
C LEU A 66 1.48 -6.38 0.07
N SER A 67 2.05 -7.41 0.69
CA SER A 67 1.54 -8.79 0.54
C SER A 67 0.14 -8.92 1.12
N MET A 68 -0.10 -8.30 2.28
CA MET A 68 -1.41 -8.28 2.93
C MET A 68 -2.42 -7.41 2.17
N VAL A 69 -1.96 -6.26 1.64
CA VAL A 69 -2.82 -5.38 0.83
C VAL A 69 -3.32 -6.11 -0.42
N ARG A 70 -2.46 -6.87 -1.11
CA ARG A 70 -2.88 -7.69 -2.27
C ARG A 70 -4.00 -8.67 -1.90
N HIS A 71 -3.93 -9.27 -0.72
CA HIS A 71 -4.88 -10.29 -0.30
C HIS A 71 -6.27 -9.74 0.01
N ILE A 72 -6.35 -8.58 0.70
CA ILE A 72 -7.62 -8.05 1.21
C ILE A 72 -8.29 -7.02 0.28
N SER A 73 -7.58 -6.50 -0.73
CA SER A 73 -8.05 -5.35 -1.50
C SER A 73 -8.41 -5.70 -2.92
N ASP A 74 -9.60 -5.29 -3.37
CA ASP A 74 -10.01 -5.36 -4.79
C ASP A 74 -9.26 -4.31 -5.61
N ARG A 75 -9.07 -3.12 -5.04
CA ARG A 75 -8.37 -1.99 -5.68
C ARG A 75 -7.33 -1.43 -4.74
N ILE A 76 -6.22 -0.97 -5.30
CA ILE A 76 -5.15 -0.33 -4.53
C ILE A 76 -4.78 1.04 -5.09
N GLY A 77 -4.28 1.89 -4.19
CA GLY A 77 -3.64 3.15 -4.53
C GLY A 77 -2.28 3.24 -3.86
N VAL A 78 -1.23 3.39 -4.66
CA VAL A 78 0.14 3.59 -4.16
C VAL A 78 0.37 5.07 -3.93
N MET A 79 0.76 5.42 -2.70
CA MET A 79 0.99 6.82 -2.30
C MET A 79 2.48 7.08 -2.08
N TYR A 80 2.96 8.22 -2.57
CA TYR A 80 4.31 8.72 -2.30
C TYR A 80 4.27 10.21 -1.91
N LEU A 81 4.82 10.55 -0.75
CA LEU A 81 4.82 11.92 -0.20
C LEU A 81 3.45 12.62 -0.30
N GLY A 82 2.36 11.92 0.07
CA GLY A 82 1.01 12.47 0.12
C GLY A 82 0.30 12.59 -1.24
N LYS A 83 0.81 11.97 -2.30
CA LYS A 83 0.15 11.87 -3.62
C LYS A 83 -0.01 10.42 -4.04
N ILE A 84 -1.17 10.11 -4.62
CA ILE A 84 -1.36 8.84 -5.33
C ILE A 84 -0.55 8.90 -6.62
N VAL A 85 0.36 7.96 -6.78
CA VAL A 85 1.24 7.85 -7.96
C VAL A 85 0.79 6.77 -8.93
N GLU A 86 0.05 5.78 -8.42
CA GLU A 86 -0.53 4.70 -9.21
C GLU A 86 -1.77 4.16 -8.51
N SER A 87 -2.83 3.80 -9.24
CA SER A 87 -4.00 3.15 -8.69
C SER A 87 -4.71 2.30 -9.73
N GLY A 88 -5.30 1.19 -9.29
CA GLY A 88 -6.01 0.29 -10.18
C GLY A 88 -6.56 -0.93 -9.46
N ASP A 89 -6.98 -1.91 -10.23
CA ASP A 89 -7.26 -3.25 -9.75
C ASP A 89 -6.03 -3.83 -9.06
N SER A 90 -6.24 -4.56 -7.97
CA SER A 90 -5.13 -5.08 -7.13
C SER A 90 -4.18 -5.94 -7.96
N ASP A 91 -4.70 -6.94 -8.66
CA ASP A 91 -3.87 -7.85 -9.44
C ASP A 91 -3.17 -7.12 -10.59
N GLU A 92 -3.84 -6.18 -11.28
CA GLU A 92 -3.24 -5.42 -12.37
C GLU A 92 -2.05 -4.59 -11.89
N VAL A 93 -2.16 -3.87 -10.75
CA VAL A 93 -1.05 -3.06 -10.23
C VAL A 93 0.12 -3.93 -9.75
N TYR A 94 -0.16 -5.14 -9.21
CA TYR A 94 0.90 -6.06 -8.78
C TYR A 94 1.61 -6.73 -9.96
N ASP A 95 0.87 -7.17 -10.96
CA ASP A 95 1.42 -7.94 -12.08
C ASP A 95 2.01 -7.02 -13.16
N ASN A 96 1.44 -5.81 -13.36
CA ASN A 96 1.82 -4.82 -14.37
C ASN A 96 2.11 -3.42 -13.78
N PRO A 97 2.97 -3.29 -12.75
CA PRO A 97 3.26 -1.99 -12.14
C PRO A 97 3.89 -1.03 -13.15
N CYS A 98 3.32 0.16 -13.30
CA CYS A 98 3.75 1.16 -14.27
C CYS A 98 4.66 2.23 -13.66
N HIS A 99 4.34 2.72 -12.46
CA HIS A 99 5.15 3.75 -11.83
C HIS A 99 6.46 3.18 -11.27
N PRO A 100 7.62 3.85 -11.48
CA PRO A 100 8.92 3.35 -10.99
C PRO A 100 8.97 3.12 -9.47
N TYR A 101 8.26 3.91 -8.68
CA TYR A 101 8.16 3.72 -7.25
C TYR A 101 7.42 2.42 -6.90
N THR A 102 6.28 2.14 -7.56
CA THR A 102 5.51 0.89 -7.36
C THR A 102 6.36 -0.32 -7.68
N ARG A 103 7.09 -0.29 -8.82
CA ARG A 103 8.02 -1.36 -9.19
C ARG A 103 9.07 -1.62 -8.12
N ALA A 104 9.67 -0.55 -7.59
CA ALA A 104 10.69 -0.66 -6.57
C ALA A 104 10.12 -1.17 -5.21
N LEU A 105 8.90 -0.74 -4.85
CA LEU A 105 8.20 -1.26 -3.67
C LEU A 105 7.93 -2.77 -3.81
N LEU A 106 7.38 -3.20 -4.94
CA LEU A 106 7.07 -4.62 -5.19
C LEU A 106 8.33 -5.47 -5.24
N ALA A 107 9.42 -4.95 -5.82
CA ALA A 107 10.73 -5.62 -5.83
C ALA A 107 11.36 -5.76 -4.43
N SER A 108 10.92 -4.96 -3.46
CA SER A 108 11.39 -5.05 -2.06
C SER A 108 10.68 -6.12 -1.24
N ILE A 109 9.60 -6.72 -1.77
CA ILE A 109 8.89 -7.81 -1.08
C ILE A 109 9.82 -9.04 -1.00
N PRO A 110 10.11 -9.58 0.19
CA PRO A 110 10.94 -10.76 0.33
C PRO A 110 10.31 -11.97 -0.38
N ILE A 111 11.05 -12.56 -1.31
CA ILE A 111 10.64 -13.80 -1.98
C ILE A 111 11.21 -14.98 -1.22
N ALA A 112 10.35 -15.91 -0.84
CA ALA A 112 10.75 -17.12 -0.11
C ALA A 112 11.60 -18.11 -0.95
N ASP A 113 11.75 -17.87 -2.27
CA ASP A 113 12.58 -18.68 -3.17
C ASP A 113 13.96 -18.06 -3.34
N PRO A 114 15.05 -18.69 -2.79
CA PRO A 114 16.41 -18.17 -2.89
C PRO A 114 16.92 -18.03 -4.33
N LYS A 115 16.45 -18.88 -5.27
CA LYS A 115 16.87 -18.83 -6.68
C LYS A 115 16.25 -17.63 -7.40
N ARG A 116 15.00 -17.32 -7.12
CA ARG A 116 14.34 -16.13 -7.64
C ARG A 116 14.86 -14.84 -7.00
N ALA A 117 15.15 -14.86 -5.72
CA ALA A 117 15.73 -13.71 -5.01
C ALA A 117 17.08 -13.27 -5.62
N LEU A 118 17.91 -14.23 -6.06
CA LEU A 118 19.20 -13.96 -6.72
C LEU A 118 19.08 -13.44 -8.15
N SER A 119 17.95 -13.71 -8.84
CA SER A 119 17.71 -13.29 -10.23
C SER A 119 17.01 -11.94 -10.35
N LEU A 120 16.48 -11.40 -9.27
CA LEU A 120 15.92 -10.05 -9.26
C LEU A 120 17.07 -9.04 -9.29
N GLU A 121 17.20 -8.31 -10.40
CA GLU A 121 17.97 -7.09 -10.41
C GLU A 121 17.48 -6.23 -9.25
N HIS A 122 18.39 -5.84 -8.37
CA HIS A 122 18.07 -4.96 -7.25
C HIS A 122 17.63 -3.61 -7.82
N CYS A 123 16.34 -3.46 -8.08
CA CYS A 123 15.72 -2.16 -8.32
C CYS A 123 15.65 -1.38 -7.00
N GLY A 124 16.81 -1.28 -6.33
CA GLY A 124 16.94 -0.51 -5.10
C GLY A 124 16.59 0.95 -5.37
N ILE A 125 15.72 1.51 -4.54
CA ILE A 125 15.48 2.95 -4.56
C ILE A 125 16.69 3.62 -3.93
N GLU A 126 17.55 4.25 -4.76
CA GLU A 126 18.72 4.98 -4.29
C GLU A 126 18.31 6.36 -3.75
N GLY A 127 19.15 6.91 -2.86
CA GLY A 127 19.00 8.24 -2.27
C GLY A 127 18.06 8.31 -1.06
N ASP A 128 18.21 9.41 -0.32
CA ASP A 128 17.44 9.66 0.90
C ASP A 128 15.99 9.99 0.61
N LEU A 129 15.10 9.64 1.55
CA LEU A 129 13.70 10.04 1.48
C LEU A 129 13.60 11.56 1.69
N PRO A 130 13.04 12.32 0.73
CA PRO A 130 12.81 13.75 0.93
C PRO A 130 11.89 14.02 2.13
N SER A 131 12.15 15.13 2.80
CA SER A 131 11.28 15.54 3.91
C SER A 131 9.86 15.86 3.42
N PRO A 132 8.83 15.40 4.11
CA PRO A 132 7.45 15.77 3.79
C PRO A 132 7.16 17.26 3.99
N LEU A 133 8.02 17.97 4.74
CA LEU A 133 7.95 19.44 4.91
C LEU A 133 8.58 20.19 3.73
N HIS A 134 9.47 19.54 2.97
CA HIS A 134 10.16 20.11 1.82
C HIS A 134 10.01 19.18 0.62
N VAL A 135 8.79 19.14 0.10
CA VAL A 135 8.44 18.27 -1.03
C VAL A 135 9.16 18.76 -2.29
N PRO A 136 9.83 17.87 -3.05
CA PRO A 136 10.47 18.22 -4.31
C PRO A 136 9.49 18.84 -5.31
N SER A 137 9.96 19.80 -6.13
CA SER A 137 9.18 20.35 -7.25
C SER A 137 8.94 19.29 -8.32
N GLY A 138 7.88 19.45 -9.10
CA GLY A 138 7.53 18.51 -10.16
C GLY A 138 7.12 17.14 -9.63
N CYS A 139 7.53 16.06 -10.30
CA CYS A 139 7.26 14.69 -9.84
C CYS A 139 7.95 14.45 -8.49
N ARG A 140 7.19 14.15 -7.44
CA ARG A 140 7.72 13.98 -6.08
C ARG A 140 8.76 12.87 -5.94
N PHE A 141 8.73 11.89 -6.85
CA PHE A 141 9.67 10.77 -6.87
C PHE A 141 10.94 11.05 -7.71
N HIS A 142 11.04 12.18 -8.44
CA HIS A 142 12.13 12.43 -9.39
C HIS A 142 13.53 12.36 -8.78
N THR A 143 13.70 12.72 -7.52
CA THR A 143 15.01 12.69 -6.82
C THR A 143 15.57 11.30 -6.60
N ARG A 144 14.69 10.28 -6.66
CA ARG A 144 15.02 8.86 -6.42
C ARG A 144 14.67 7.97 -7.61
N CYS A 145 14.15 8.56 -8.68
CA CYS A 145 13.72 7.84 -9.87
C CYS A 145 14.90 7.64 -10.84
N PRO A 146 15.28 6.40 -11.18
CA PRO A 146 16.38 6.14 -12.12
C PRO A 146 16.03 6.61 -13.55
N TYR A 147 14.78 6.90 -13.84
CA TYR A 147 14.29 7.36 -15.14
C TYR A 147 13.92 8.83 -15.17
N ALA A 148 14.32 9.61 -14.16
CA ALA A 148 13.96 11.02 -14.06
C ALA A 148 14.48 11.84 -15.24
N THR A 149 13.60 12.64 -15.84
CA THR A 149 13.91 13.58 -16.92
C THR A 149 13.81 15.01 -16.41
N GLU A 150 14.20 15.99 -17.24
CA GLU A 150 14.05 17.40 -16.90
C GLU A 150 12.58 17.78 -16.70
N GLN A 151 11.67 17.21 -17.48
CA GLN A 151 10.22 17.39 -17.30
C GLN A 151 9.77 16.94 -15.90
N CYS A 152 10.30 15.82 -15.41
CA CYS A 152 9.96 15.32 -14.06
C CYS A 152 10.38 16.29 -12.95
N ARG A 153 11.40 17.14 -13.18
CA ARG A 153 11.85 18.14 -12.20
C ARG A 153 11.01 19.41 -12.20
N GLN A 154 10.44 19.73 -13.37
CA GLN A 154 9.72 20.99 -13.58
C GLN A 154 8.21 20.86 -13.40
N GLN A 155 7.63 19.70 -13.73
CA GLN A 155 6.20 19.53 -13.78
C GLN A 155 5.75 18.28 -13.00
N GLU A 156 4.72 18.44 -12.18
CA GLU A 156 4.07 17.31 -11.50
C GLU A 156 3.19 16.55 -12.52
N PRO A 157 3.37 15.22 -12.70
CA PRO A 157 2.50 14.44 -13.58
C PRO A 157 1.11 14.32 -12.97
N GLU A 158 0.09 14.44 -13.78
CA GLU A 158 -1.28 14.13 -13.41
C GLU A 158 -1.52 12.62 -13.42
N LEU A 159 -2.55 12.19 -12.68
CA LEU A 159 -2.96 10.79 -12.65
C LEU A 159 -3.78 10.51 -13.92
N GLU A 160 -3.18 9.85 -14.90
CA GLU A 160 -3.77 9.54 -16.19
C GLU A 160 -4.03 8.04 -16.35
N GLU A 161 -5.10 7.69 -17.06
CA GLU A 161 -5.42 6.31 -17.38
C GLU A 161 -4.45 5.74 -18.42
N ARG A 162 -3.76 4.64 -18.08
CA ARG A 162 -2.83 3.93 -18.97
C ARG A 162 -3.48 2.76 -19.68
N THR A 163 -4.21 1.95 -18.92
CA THR A 163 -5.08 0.89 -19.39
C THR A 163 -6.43 1.05 -18.68
N PRO A 164 -7.52 0.48 -19.16
CA PRO A 164 -8.83 0.64 -18.54
C PRO A 164 -8.81 0.36 -17.04
N GLY A 165 -9.13 1.37 -16.24
CA GLY A 165 -9.15 1.29 -14.77
C GLY A 165 -7.79 1.39 -14.07
N HIS A 166 -6.67 1.49 -14.79
CA HIS A 166 -5.32 1.62 -14.24
C HIS A 166 -4.77 3.04 -14.46
N MET A 167 -4.67 3.79 -13.38
CA MET A 167 -4.27 5.20 -13.35
C MET A 167 -2.82 5.34 -12.90
N VAL A 168 -2.02 6.17 -13.58
CA VAL A 168 -0.59 6.34 -13.28
C VAL A 168 -0.17 7.80 -13.44
N ALA A 169 0.48 8.36 -12.43
CA ALA A 169 1.07 9.70 -12.44
C ALA A 169 2.56 9.64 -12.83
N CYS A 170 2.86 9.39 -14.10
CA CYS A 170 4.22 9.28 -14.59
C CYS A 170 4.35 9.75 -16.04
N TRP A 171 5.39 10.52 -16.36
CA TRP A 171 5.70 10.96 -17.73
C TRP A 171 6.27 9.82 -18.61
N LYS A 172 6.85 8.79 -17.99
CA LYS A 172 7.34 7.62 -18.72
C LYS A 172 6.15 6.80 -19.24
N LYS A 173 6.09 6.64 -20.55
CA LYS A 173 5.11 5.76 -21.23
C LYS A 173 5.60 4.33 -21.26
#